data_cfeb2005c13506eede73ec5f6bd5e4a8
#
_entry.id   cfeb2005c13506eede73ec5f6bd5e4a8
#
_cell.length_a   1.000
_cell.length_b   1.000
_cell.length_c   1.000
_cell.angle_alpha   90.00
_cell.angle_beta   90.00
_cell.angle_gamma   90.00
#
_symmetry.space_group_name_H-M   'P 1'
#
loop_
_entity.id
_entity.type
_entity.pdbx_description
1 polymer ?
#
loop_
_entity_poly.entity_id
_entity_poly.type
_entity_poly.pdbx_seq_one_letter_code
_entity_poly.pdbx_strand_id
1 'polypeptide(L)'
;RKSKYTAYLNDKANQIIEIKKREEQSLKDNNPSALECYQMISSQSKINNIHFWCREITDQDFLMIRLGNGNCEAKLVVTAPEKKFTLEEDELLNEAYKIADDSKMLHNIPITLSLLNNKITGIIINNTYEHEYINSLVMQLVTLHSAIDLKVVILTNEHNIDNMDYAKYLPHCWSDDKETRYIASSIDEINEISSILSEEYKLRKSDIKVKNTEDEVEAAEEEYEKKQSYKKHSPYYLIINDDYNLAKNSSFIDLLLKTSINYGFSYLCIGNRIKEIPNKCDAFIEVTEKTGTIIENKEDSKKITKFNNEYAMNIDMREVSNKLANIPIMTKDGLS
;
A
#
# COMPACT_ATOMS: atom_id res chain seq x y z
N ARG A 1 -33.77 36.05 16.37
CA ARG A 1 -33.57 34.58 16.51
C ARG A 1 -32.97 33.99 15.25
N LYS A 2 -33.51 34.29 14.05
CA LYS A 2 -33.04 33.83 12.74
C LYS A 2 -31.57 34.23 12.48
N SER A 3 -31.17 35.48 12.75
CA SER A 3 -29.80 35.95 12.51
C SER A 3 -28.74 35.27 13.40
N LYS A 4 -29.08 34.94 14.65
CA LYS A 4 -28.18 34.24 15.57
C LYS A 4 -27.96 32.79 15.10
N TYR A 5 -29.00 32.14 14.59
CA TYR A 5 -28.92 30.79 14.09
C TYR A 5 -28.13 30.72 12.76
N THR A 6 -28.30 31.69 11.89
CA THR A 6 -27.50 31.85 10.67
C THR A 6 -26.03 32.04 10.99
N ALA A 7 -25.71 32.91 11.96
CA ALA A 7 -24.32 33.09 12.41
C ALA A 7 -23.72 31.81 13.02
N TYR A 8 -24.52 31.08 13.78
CA TYR A 8 -24.13 29.79 14.33
C TYR A 8 -23.82 28.75 13.22
N LEU A 9 -24.70 28.64 12.22
CA LEU A 9 -24.48 27.71 11.07
C LEU A 9 -23.24 28.11 10.30
N ASN A 10 -23.00 29.37 10.04
CA ASN A 10 -21.80 29.83 9.33
C ASN A 10 -20.53 29.54 10.12
N ASP A 11 -20.54 29.71 11.44
CA ASP A 11 -19.42 29.38 12.31
C ASP A 11 -19.13 27.87 12.28
N LYS A 12 -20.15 27.01 12.37
CA LYS A 12 -20.02 25.57 12.27
C LYS A 12 -19.53 25.15 10.91
N ALA A 13 -20.02 25.72 9.82
CA ALA A 13 -19.55 25.45 8.46
C ALA A 13 -18.06 25.77 8.31
N ASN A 14 -17.59 26.90 8.83
CA ASN A 14 -16.19 27.29 8.80
C ASN A 14 -15.30 26.33 9.59
N GLN A 15 -15.75 25.91 10.79
CA GLN A 15 -15.02 24.92 11.60
C GLN A 15 -14.88 23.57 10.87
N ILE A 16 -15.94 23.10 10.23
CA ILE A 16 -15.94 21.86 9.44
C ILE A 16 -14.99 21.98 8.26
N ILE A 17 -15.03 23.08 7.52
CA ILE A 17 -14.12 23.34 6.40
C ILE A 17 -12.65 23.29 6.87
N GLU A 18 -12.33 23.90 8.01
CA GLU A 18 -10.97 23.86 8.54
C GLU A 18 -10.52 22.47 8.95
N ILE A 19 -11.38 21.68 9.61
CA ILE A 19 -11.08 20.30 10.00
C ILE A 19 -10.85 19.44 8.75
N LYS A 20 -11.69 19.58 7.73
CA LYS A 20 -11.52 18.89 6.44
C LYS A 20 -10.19 19.25 5.76
N LYS A 21 -9.86 20.53 5.70
CA LYS A 21 -8.60 20.99 5.12
C LYS A 21 -7.38 20.42 5.85
N ARG A 22 -7.43 20.35 7.17
CA ARG A 22 -6.36 19.72 7.98
C ARG A 22 -6.23 18.24 7.70
N GLU A 23 -7.34 17.52 7.61
CA GLU A 23 -7.34 16.10 7.26
C GLU A 23 -6.80 15.85 5.85
N GLU A 24 -7.25 16.63 4.86
CA GLU A 24 -6.77 16.59 3.49
C GLU A 24 -5.26 16.88 3.40
N GLN A 25 -4.78 17.91 4.10
CA GLN A 25 -3.36 18.26 4.14
C GLN A 25 -2.53 17.18 4.82
N SER A 26 -3.01 16.62 5.92
CA SER A 26 -2.36 15.50 6.61
C SER A 26 -2.18 14.29 5.72
N LEU A 27 -3.21 13.95 4.93
CA LEU A 27 -3.14 12.85 3.98
C LEU A 27 -2.11 13.11 2.87
N LYS A 28 -2.03 14.34 2.37
CA LYS A 28 -1.02 14.74 1.37
C LYS A 28 0.39 14.70 1.94
N ASP A 29 0.58 15.21 3.15
CA ASP A 29 1.88 15.27 3.81
C ASP A 29 2.41 13.87 4.16
N ASN A 30 1.54 12.97 4.57
CA ASN A 30 1.92 11.61 4.98
C ASN A 30 2.02 10.61 3.81
N ASN A 31 1.55 10.97 2.63
CA ASN A 31 1.59 10.12 1.44
C ASN A 31 2.20 10.86 0.25
N PRO A 32 3.53 11.03 0.22
CA PRO A 32 4.19 11.67 -0.91
C PRO A 32 3.98 10.86 -2.18
N SER A 33 3.85 11.57 -3.31
CA SER A 33 3.74 10.95 -4.62
C SER A 33 5.07 10.30 -5.05
N ALA A 34 5.02 9.44 -6.07
CA ALA A 34 6.23 8.87 -6.65
C ALA A 34 7.20 9.95 -7.16
N LEU A 35 6.68 11.02 -7.75
CA LEU A 35 7.50 12.15 -8.19
C LEU A 35 8.16 12.87 -7.01
N GLU A 36 7.42 13.13 -5.95
CA GLU A 36 7.97 13.72 -4.72
C GLU A 36 9.04 12.81 -4.08
N CYS A 37 8.81 11.50 -4.06
CA CYS A 37 9.80 10.51 -3.62
C CYS A 37 11.07 10.57 -4.48
N TYR A 38 10.91 10.62 -5.80
CA TYR A 38 12.03 10.74 -6.73
C TYR A 38 12.82 12.01 -6.47
N GLN A 39 12.15 13.14 -6.27
CA GLN A 39 12.80 14.44 -5.98
C GLN A 39 13.56 14.42 -4.65
N MET A 40 13.06 13.73 -3.63
CA MET A 40 13.78 13.57 -2.36
C MET A 40 15.15 12.92 -2.54
N ILE A 41 15.27 12.01 -3.47
CA ILE A 41 16.49 11.23 -3.70
C ILE A 41 17.38 11.90 -4.74
N SER A 42 16.81 12.33 -5.88
CA SER A 42 17.57 12.81 -7.04
C SER A 42 18.12 14.23 -6.89
N SER A 43 17.41 15.11 -6.19
CA SER A 43 17.72 16.55 -6.14
C SER A 43 18.81 16.92 -5.12
N GLN A 44 19.23 16.00 -4.25
CA GLN A 44 20.13 16.29 -3.14
C GLN A 44 21.37 15.41 -3.17
N SER A 45 22.53 15.99 -2.86
CA SER A 45 23.77 15.24 -2.67
C SER A 45 23.70 14.33 -1.41
N LYS A 46 22.93 14.74 -0.41
CA LYS A 46 22.65 13.99 0.80
C LYS A 46 21.14 14.01 1.04
N ILE A 47 20.54 12.83 1.17
CA ILE A 47 19.10 12.71 1.41
C ILE A 47 18.82 13.17 2.84
N ASN A 48 18.03 14.24 2.97
CA ASN A 48 17.61 14.81 4.23
C ASN A 48 16.13 15.16 4.18
N ASN A 49 15.27 14.15 4.38
CA ASN A 49 13.84 14.29 4.41
C ASN A 49 13.24 13.39 5.48
N ILE A 50 12.25 13.91 6.24
CA ILE A 50 11.60 13.17 7.33
C ILE A 50 10.87 11.91 6.87
N HIS A 51 10.45 11.85 5.60
CA HIS A 51 9.76 10.70 5.02
C HIS A 51 10.70 9.61 4.53
N PHE A 52 11.99 9.94 4.34
CA PHE A 52 12.95 8.97 3.85
C PHE A 52 13.20 7.86 4.86
N TRP A 53 12.85 6.63 4.47
CA TRP A 53 12.98 5.41 5.28
C TRP A 53 12.29 5.50 6.65
N CYS A 54 11.19 6.26 6.72
CA CYS A 54 10.50 6.53 7.99
C CYS A 54 9.47 5.46 8.38
N ARG A 55 9.01 4.63 7.44
CA ARG A 55 7.97 3.62 7.71
C ARG A 55 8.58 2.32 8.20
N GLU A 56 8.25 1.96 9.42
CA GLU A 56 8.71 0.72 10.07
C GLU A 56 7.59 -0.33 10.08
N ILE A 57 7.95 -1.60 10.27
CA ILE A 57 7.00 -2.74 10.26
C ILE A 57 5.84 -2.54 11.25
N THR A 58 6.07 -1.86 12.37
CA THR A 58 5.06 -1.61 13.40
C THR A 58 4.15 -0.42 13.10
N ASP A 59 4.45 0.38 12.09
CA ASP A 59 3.67 1.55 11.72
C ASP A 59 2.41 1.17 10.92
N GLN A 60 1.34 1.93 11.12
CA GLN A 60 0.07 1.70 10.41
C GLN A 60 0.17 1.96 8.92
N ASP A 61 1.09 2.83 8.49
CA ASP A 61 1.34 3.18 7.10
C ASP A 61 2.42 2.33 6.42
N PHE A 62 2.93 1.30 7.12
CA PHE A 62 3.84 0.33 6.53
C PHE A 62 3.19 -0.36 5.33
N LEU A 63 3.89 -0.42 4.20
CA LEU A 63 3.40 -0.95 2.92
C LEU A 63 2.14 -0.26 2.37
N MET A 64 1.88 0.96 2.77
CA MET A 64 0.87 1.80 2.16
C MET A 64 1.39 2.33 0.81
N ILE A 65 0.66 2.12 -0.26
CA ILE A 65 0.99 2.65 -1.58
C ILE A 65 -0.03 3.69 -2.00
N ARG A 66 0.45 4.76 -2.62
CA ARG A 66 -0.39 5.79 -3.25
C ARG A 66 -0.60 5.43 -4.71
N LEU A 67 -1.86 5.34 -5.11
CA LEU A 67 -2.26 4.92 -6.45
C LEU A 67 -2.66 6.10 -7.34
N GLY A 68 -3.11 7.18 -6.74
CA GLY A 68 -3.57 8.34 -7.45
C GLY A 68 -4.24 9.35 -6.53
N ASN A 69 -5.06 10.21 -7.11
CA ASN A 69 -5.87 11.20 -6.40
C ASN A 69 -7.35 10.92 -6.59
N GLY A 70 -8.12 11.26 -5.58
CA GLY A 70 -9.56 11.08 -5.63
C GLY A 70 -10.26 11.63 -4.40
N ASN A 71 -11.44 11.11 -4.16
CA ASN A 71 -12.28 11.50 -3.05
C ASN A 71 -12.53 10.30 -2.13
N CYS A 72 -12.59 10.54 -0.83
CA CYS A 72 -12.97 9.51 0.13
C CYS A 72 -13.81 10.09 1.27
N GLU A 73 -14.41 9.23 2.07
CA GLU A 73 -15.17 9.64 3.23
C GLU A 73 -14.25 10.29 4.29
N ALA A 74 -14.71 11.42 4.85
CA ALA A 74 -14.05 12.08 5.95
C ALA A 74 -14.21 11.27 7.26
N LYS A 75 -13.22 11.32 8.14
CA LYS A 75 -13.32 10.75 9.49
C LYS A 75 -14.30 11.52 10.38
N LEU A 76 -14.46 12.82 10.15
CA LEU A 76 -15.40 13.64 10.87
C LEU A 76 -16.83 13.27 10.51
N VAL A 77 -17.61 12.89 11.49
CA VAL A 77 -19.05 12.66 11.36
C VAL A 77 -19.79 13.89 11.85
N VAL A 78 -20.53 14.56 10.97
CA VAL A 78 -21.40 15.68 11.29
C VAL A 78 -22.84 15.21 11.20
N THR A 79 -23.57 15.36 12.31
CA THR A 79 -24.99 15.00 12.39
C THR A 79 -25.84 16.24 12.23
N ALA A 80 -26.82 16.19 11.33
CA ALA A 80 -27.89 17.17 11.21
C ALA A 80 -29.16 16.64 11.90
N PRO A 81 -30.11 17.52 12.26
CA PRO A 81 -31.41 17.10 12.77
C PRO A 81 -32.11 16.12 11.80
N GLU A 82 -32.90 15.19 12.34
CA GLU A 82 -33.67 14.29 11.50
C GLU A 82 -34.60 15.03 10.56
N LYS A 83 -34.67 14.56 9.30
CA LYS A 83 -35.60 15.11 8.30
C LYS A 83 -37.00 14.75 8.71
N LYS A 84 -37.79 15.79 9.04
CA LYS A 84 -39.24 15.65 9.27
C LYS A 84 -39.96 16.07 7.98
N PHE A 85 -41.01 15.32 7.66
CA PHE A 85 -41.91 15.72 6.57
C PHE A 85 -42.67 16.97 7.03
N THR A 86 -42.29 18.10 6.51
CA THR A 86 -43.01 19.39 6.71
C THR A 86 -43.41 19.93 5.36
N LEU A 87 -44.62 20.52 5.32
CA LEU A 87 -45.16 21.15 4.12
C LEU A 87 -44.51 22.53 3.82
N GLU A 88 -43.76 23.05 4.79
CA GLU A 88 -43.06 24.35 4.66
C GLU A 88 -41.56 24.08 4.50
N GLU A 89 -40.94 24.69 3.51
CA GLU A 89 -39.50 24.71 3.36
C GLU A 89 -38.83 25.58 4.42
N ASP A 90 -38.04 24.98 5.28
CA ASP A 90 -37.18 25.70 6.21
C ASP A 90 -35.78 25.83 5.58
N GLU A 91 -35.48 27.02 5.06
CA GLU A 91 -34.19 27.34 4.44
C GLU A 91 -32.99 27.08 5.37
N LEU A 92 -33.14 27.37 6.67
CA LEU A 92 -32.07 27.17 7.65
C LEU A 92 -31.81 25.68 7.92
N LEU A 93 -32.87 24.91 7.93
CA LEU A 93 -32.76 23.46 8.11
C LEU A 93 -32.14 22.81 6.86
N ASN A 94 -32.52 23.27 5.67
CA ASN A 94 -31.92 22.80 4.42
C ASN A 94 -30.43 23.15 4.35
N GLU A 95 -30.04 24.33 4.84
CA GLU A 95 -28.63 24.71 4.93
C GLU A 95 -27.86 23.84 5.92
N ALA A 96 -28.43 23.48 7.06
CA ALA A 96 -27.85 22.54 8.02
C ALA A 96 -27.64 21.14 7.39
N TYR A 97 -28.59 20.65 6.63
CA TYR A 97 -28.45 19.37 5.90
C TYR A 97 -27.35 19.44 4.85
N LYS A 98 -27.26 20.54 4.11
CA LYS A 98 -26.20 20.75 3.12
C LYS A 98 -24.82 20.75 3.77
N ILE A 99 -24.64 21.43 4.88
CA ILE A 99 -23.38 21.46 5.64
C ILE A 99 -23.00 20.05 6.08
N ALA A 100 -23.94 19.26 6.60
CA ALA A 100 -23.71 17.89 7.02
C ALA A 100 -23.32 16.99 5.84
N ASP A 101 -23.98 17.14 4.70
CA ASP A 101 -23.68 16.37 3.49
C ASP A 101 -22.32 16.75 2.90
N ASP A 102 -21.99 18.04 2.83
CA ASP A 102 -20.70 18.53 2.31
C ASP A 102 -19.52 18.11 3.20
N SER A 103 -19.76 17.82 4.48
CA SER A 103 -18.72 17.36 5.42
C SER A 103 -18.32 15.91 5.27
N LYS A 104 -19.11 15.09 4.57
CA LYS A 104 -18.91 13.63 4.48
C LYS A 104 -17.72 13.22 3.62
N MET A 105 -17.34 14.04 2.64
CA MET A 105 -16.32 13.69 1.65
C MET A 105 -15.11 14.62 1.70
N LEU A 106 -13.93 14.01 1.65
CA LEU A 106 -12.67 14.68 1.33
C LEU A 106 -12.46 14.66 -0.17
N HIS A 107 -11.92 15.74 -0.72
CA HIS A 107 -11.73 15.92 -2.16
C HIS A 107 -10.25 16.08 -2.52
N ASN A 108 -9.88 15.54 -3.69
CA ASN A 108 -8.55 15.67 -4.27
C ASN A 108 -7.42 15.30 -3.29
N ILE A 109 -7.55 14.12 -2.71
CA ILE A 109 -6.60 13.58 -1.75
C ILE A 109 -5.89 12.36 -2.32
N PRO A 110 -4.72 11.98 -1.78
CA PRO A 110 -4.07 10.72 -2.12
C PRO A 110 -5.00 9.55 -1.84
N ILE A 111 -5.19 8.70 -2.84
CA ILE A 111 -5.89 7.42 -2.69
C ILE A 111 -4.83 6.35 -2.51
N THR A 112 -4.91 5.65 -1.40
CA THR A 112 -3.92 4.67 -0.96
C THR A 112 -4.51 3.29 -0.77
N LEU A 113 -3.65 2.30 -0.83
CA LEU A 113 -3.98 0.91 -0.51
C LEU A 113 -2.90 0.32 0.41
N SER A 114 -3.31 -0.34 1.46
CA SER A 114 -2.40 -1.09 2.33
C SER A 114 -2.12 -2.47 1.75
N LEU A 115 -0.88 -2.72 1.33
CA LEU A 115 -0.42 -4.05 0.94
C LEU A 115 -0.19 -4.96 2.15
N LEU A 116 -0.17 -4.40 3.34
CA LEU A 116 -0.12 -5.13 4.59
C LEU A 116 -1.48 -5.76 4.92
N ASN A 117 -2.55 -4.98 4.86
CA ASN A 117 -3.92 -5.44 5.11
C ASN A 117 -4.48 -6.24 3.94
N ASN A 118 -4.03 -5.97 2.73
CA ASN A 118 -4.39 -6.70 1.52
C ASN A 118 -3.17 -7.51 1.07
N LYS A 119 -2.91 -8.61 1.77
CA LYS A 119 -1.72 -9.44 1.58
C LYS A 119 -1.56 -9.96 0.16
N ILE A 120 -2.66 -10.29 -0.49
CA ILE A 120 -2.70 -10.70 -1.90
C ILE A 120 -3.44 -9.62 -2.68
N THR A 121 -2.72 -8.90 -3.50
CA THR A 121 -3.26 -7.81 -4.32
C THR A 121 -2.99 -8.07 -5.80
N GLY A 122 -4.02 -7.96 -6.62
CA GLY A 122 -3.91 -8.03 -8.07
C GLY A 122 -4.07 -6.66 -8.71
N ILE A 123 -3.22 -6.33 -9.67
CA ILE A 123 -3.34 -5.14 -10.52
C ILE A 123 -3.56 -5.59 -11.97
N ILE A 124 -4.64 -5.11 -12.56
CA ILE A 124 -4.93 -5.30 -13.98
C ILE A 124 -4.67 -3.97 -14.67
N ILE A 125 -3.62 -3.95 -15.49
CA ILE A 125 -3.22 -2.78 -16.27
C ILE A 125 -2.88 -3.21 -17.70
N ASN A 126 -3.54 -2.59 -18.66
CA ASN A 126 -3.30 -2.82 -20.08
C ASN A 126 -3.28 -1.49 -20.82
N ASN A 127 -2.19 -0.75 -20.61
CA ASN A 127 -1.94 0.51 -21.30
C ASN A 127 -0.43 0.67 -21.56
N THR A 128 -0.06 1.74 -22.25
CA THR A 128 1.33 2.02 -22.62
C THR A 128 2.23 2.45 -21.45
N TYR A 129 1.65 2.73 -20.29
CA TYR A 129 2.35 3.24 -19.09
C TYR A 129 2.52 2.18 -17.99
N GLU A 130 2.42 0.89 -18.33
CA GLU A 130 2.55 -0.19 -17.36
C GLU A 130 3.88 -0.15 -16.60
N HIS A 131 4.99 0.07 -17.29
CA HIS A 131 6.30 0.13 -16.66
C HIS A 131 6.49 1.36 -15.78
N GLU A 132 6.00 2.51 -16.22
CA GLU A 132 6.01 3.74 -15.42
C GLU A 132 5.14 3.60 -14.18
N TYR A 133 4.03 2.89 -14.27
CA TYR A 133 3.17 2.60 -13.13
C TYR A 133 3.89 1.72 -12.09
N ILE A 134 4.51 0.63 -12.53
CA ILE A 134 5.29 -0.26 -11.67
C ILE A 134 6.46 0.50 -11.04
N ASN A 135 7.21 1.26 -11.83
CA ASN A 135 8.31 2.08 -11.35
C ASN A 135 7.86 3.10 -10.30
N SER A 136 6.68 3.68 -10.48
CA SER A 136 6.10 4.62 -9.51
C SER A 136 5.79 3.95 -8.17
N LEU A 137 5.31 2.72 -8.18
CA LEU A 137 5.08 1.95 -6.96
C LEU A 137 6.40 1.57 -6.27
N VAL A 138 7.36 1.07 -7.02
CA VAL A 138 8.68 0.71 -6.50
C VAL A 138 9.38 1.94 -5.92
N MET A 139 9.29 3.08 -6.61
CA MET A 139 9.87 4.35 -6.16
C MET A 139 9.38 4.76 -4.77
N GLN A 140 8.07 4.67 -4.54
CA GLN A 140 7.48 4.95 -3.23
C GLN A 140 8.00 3.99 -2.16
N LEU A 141 7.97 2.71 -2.46
CA LEU A 141 8.33 1.64 -1.51
C LEU A 141 9.78 1.76 -1.04
N VAL A 142 10.72 1.95 -1.96
CA VAL A 142 12.15 2.01 -1.62
C VAL A 142 12.57 3.36 -1.02
N THR A 143 11.77 4.39 -1.20
CA THR A 143 12.00 5.72 -0.58
C THR A 143 11.46 5.77 0.85
N LEU A 144 10.29 5.22 1.09
CA LEU A 144 9.58 5.31 2.36
C LEU A 144 9.95 4.20 3.34
N HIS A 145 10.52 3.09 2.87
CA HIS A 145 10.90 1.93 3.66
C HIS A 145 12.40 1.66 3.52
N SER A 146 13.07 1.37 4.63
CA SER A 146 14.47 0.96 4.60
C SER A 146 14.64 -0.48 4.09
N ALA A 147 15.80 -0.81 3.58
CA ALA A 147 16.14 -2.16 3.17
C ALA A 147 16.30 -3.14 4.36
N ILE A 148 16.35 -2.64 5.59
CA ILE A 148 16.31 -3.46 6.81
C ILE A 148 14.90 -3.96 7.07
N ASP A 149 13.91 -3.09 6.91
CA ASP A 149 12.50 -3.41 7.19
C ASP A 149 11.81 -4.10 6.02
N LEU A 150 12.19 -3.76 4.79
CA LEU A 150 11.54 -4.24 3.58
C LEU A 150 12.51 -4.81 2.57
N LYS A 151 12.27 -6.05 2.18
CA LYS A 151 12.87 -6.66 0.97
C LYS A 151 11.82 -6.73 -0.14
N VAL A 152 12.24 -6.37 -1.33
CA VAL A 152 11.41 -6.42 -2.53
C VAL A 152 11.91 -7.57 -3.42
N VAL A 153 11.04 -8.53 -3.67
CA VAL A 153 11.30 -9.68 -4.51
C VAL A 153 10.62 -9.47 -5.86
N ILE A 154 11.37 -9.50 -6.94
CA ILE A 154 10.85 -9.30 -8.29
C ILE A 154 10.85 -10.63 -9.04
N LEU A 155 9.65 -11.08 -9.38
CA LEU A 155 9.43 -12.23 -10.26
C LEU A 155 8.87 -11.72 -11.58
N THR A 156 9.63 -11.93 -12.64
CA THR A 156 9.30 -11.44 -13.98
C THR A 156 9.63 -12.50 -15.03
N ASN A 157 9.77 -12.09 -16.27
CA ASN A 157 10.15 -12.95 -17.38
C ASN A 157 11.28 -12.33 -18.21
N GLU A 158 11.78 -13.08 -19.18
CA GLU A 158 12.89 -12.65 -20.04
C GLU A 158 12.56 -11.41 -20.90
N HIS A 159 11.29 -11.16 -21.21
CA HIS A 159 10.86 -9.98 -21.97
C HIS A 159 10.86 -8.71 -21.13
N ASN A 160 10.50 -8.81 -19.85
CA ASN A 160 10.31 -7.67 -18.97
C ASN A 160 11.51 -7.36 -18.10
N ILE A 161 12.46 -8.27 -17.96
CA ILE A 161 13.61 -8.11 -17.06
C ILE A 161 14.42 -6.86 -17.34
N ASP A 162 14.57 -6.45 -18.58
CA ASP A 162 15.34 -5.26 -18.96
C ASP A 162 14.70 -3.98 -18.41
N ASN A 163 13.38 -3.93 -18.29
CA ASN A 163 12.65 -2.81 -17.69
C ASN A 163 12.84 -2.70 -16.18
N MET A 164 13.28 -3.78 -15.54
CA MET A 164 13.52 -3.89 -14.10
C MET A 164 14.98 -4.09 -13.74
N ASP A 165 15.89 -3.87 -14.69
CA ASP A 165 17.33 -4.06 -14.52
C ASP A 165 17.93 -3.20 -13.40
N TYR A 166 17.34 -2.04 -13.13
CA TYR A 166 17.73 -1.18 -12.02
C TYR A 166 17.65 -1.90 -10.65
N ALA A 167 16.75 -2.88 -10.52
CA ALA A 167 16.52 -3.56 -9.25
C ALA A 167 17.75 -4.33 -8.74
N LYS A 168 18.64 -4.75 -9.63
CA LYS A 168 19.90 -5.39 -9.25
C LYS A 168 20.84 -4.48 -8.44
N TYR A 169 20.60 -3.17 -8.44
CA TYR A 169 21.37 -2.19 -7.65
C TYR A 169 20.61 -1.77 -6.38
N LEU A 170 19.33 -2.10 -6.23
CA LEU A 170 18.53 -1.74 -5.06
C LEU A 170 18.94 -2.58 -3.84
N PRO A 171 19.27 -1.96 -2.71
CA PRO A 171 19.56 -2.71 -1.48
C PRO A 171 18.37 -3.53 -1.00
N HIS A 172 17.15 -3.10 -1.29
CA HIS A 172 15.91 -3.84 -0.99
C HIS A 172 15.80 -5.17 -1.72
N CYS A 173 16.46 -5.32 -2.85
CA CYS A 173 16.45 -6.55 -3.67
C CYS A 173 17.61 -7.49 -3.37
N TRP A 174 18.33 -7.26 -2.30
CA TRP A 174 19.43 -8.10 -1.83
C TRP A 174 19.18 -8.56 -0.40
N SER A 175 19.61 -9.80 -0.09
CA SER A 175 19.72 -10.25 1.29
C SER A 175 20.75 -9.42 2.05
N ASP A 176 20.66 -9.38 3.38
CA ASP A 176 21.56 -8.57 4.22
C ASP A 176 23.03 -9.02 4.10
N ASP A 177 23.27 -10.33 3.91
CA ASP A 177 24.59 -10.90 3.63
C ASP A 177 25.08 -10.68 2.19
N LYS A 178 24.23 -10.12 1.33
CA LYS A 178 24.46 -9.87 -0.11
C LYS A 178 24.75 -11.14 -0.94
N GLU A 179 24.38 -12.30 -0.44
CA GLU A 179 24.53 -13.57 -1.17
C GLU A 179 23.34 -13.86 -2.11
N THR A 180 22.16 -13.39 -1.78
CA THR A 180 20.94 -13.61 -2.54
C THR A 180 20.42 -12.31 -3.15
N ARG A 181 20.21 -12.32 -4.45
CA ARG A 181 19.52 -11.26 -5.19
C ARG A 181 18.09 -11.71 -5.46
N TYR A 182 17.13 -10.92 -4.99
CA TYR A 182 15.70 -11.22 -5.08
C TYR A 182 15.08 -10.82 -6.42
N ILE A 183 15.70 -11.22 -7.52
CA ILE A 183 15.20 -10.97 -8.87
C ILE A 183 15.30 -12.27 -9.66
N ALA A 184 14.19 -12.66 -10.28
CA ALA A 184 14.10 -13.85 -11.10
C ALA A 184 13.33 -13.58 -12.39
N SER A 185 13.85 -14.03 -13.53
CA SER A 185 13.25 -13.88 -14.85
C SER A 185 13.08 -15.19 -15.61
N SER A 186 13.43 -16.30 -15.00
CA SER A 186 13.25 -17.64 -15.52
C SER A 186 12.62 -18.55 -14.48
N ILE A 187 12.04 -19.65 -14.91
CA ILE A 187 11.44 -20.63 -14.00
C ILE A 187 12.44 -21.20 -13.00
N ASP A 188 13.68 -21.42 -13.42
CA ASP A 188 14.74 -21.94 -12.55
C ASP A 188 15.11 -20.93 -11.47
N GLU A 189 15.28 -19.67 -11.83
CA GLU A 189 15.54 -18.58 -10.89
C GLU A 189 14.35 -18.35 -9.92
N ILE A 190 13.11 -18.42 -10.43
CA ILE A 190 11.90 -18.34 -9.61
C ILE A 190 11.87 -19.48 -8.60
N ASN A 191 12.20 -20.69 -8.99
CA ASN A 191 12.23 -21.85 -8.10
C ASN A 191 13.34 -21.74 -7.04
N GLU A 192 14.48 -21.19 -7.37
CA GLU A 192 15.55 -20.88 -6.38
C GLU A 192 15.07 -19.90 -5.30
N ILE A 193 14.52 -18.77 -5.72
CA ILE A 193 13.99 -17.76 -4.77
C ILE A 193 12.81 -18.34 -3.97
N SER A 194 11.93 -19.08 -4.62
CA SER A 194 10.80 -19.77 -3.99
C SER A 194 11.27 -20.71 -2.87
N SER A 195 12.34 -21.46 -3.10
CA SER A 195 12.93 -22.35 -2.11
C SER A 195 13.44 -21.57 -0.88
N ILE A 196 14.16 -20.49 -1.09
CA ILE A 196 14.71 -19.63 -0.03
C ILE A 196 13.57 -19.03 0.80
N LEU A 197 12.57 -18.46 0.16
CA LEU A 197 11.43 -17.84 0.84
C LEU A 197 10.53 -18.86 1.54
N SER A 198 10.40 -20.06 1.00
CA SER A 198 9.65 -21.16 1.63
C SER A 198 10.31 -21.60 2.94
N GLU A 199 11.63 -21.68 2.99
CA GLU A 199 12.36 -21.98 4.23
C GLU A 199 12.15 -20.90 5.28
N GLU A 200 12.27 -19.64 4.93
CA GLU A 200 12.02 -18.52 5.83
C GLU A 200 10.57 -18.50 6.32
N TYR A 201 9.61 -18.77 5.44
CA TYR A 201 8.20 -18.90 5.79
C TYR A 201 7.97 -20.01 6.85
N LYS A 202 8.58 -21.17 6.66
CA LYS A 202 8.45 -22.30 7.59
C LYS A 202 9.07 -21.99 8.95
N LEU A 203 10.21 -21.31 8.99
CA LEU A 203 10.84 -20.85 10.23
C LEU A 203 9.92 -19.91 10.99
N ARG A 204 9.37 -18.92 10.33
CA ARG A 204 8.44 -17.94 10.93
C ARG A 204 7.17 -18.60 11.43
N LYS A 205 6.63 -19.54 10.67
CA LYS A 205 5.45 -20.32 11.07
C LYS A 205 5.71 -21.16 12.32
N SER A 206 6.90 -21.75 12.47
CA SER A 206 7.26 -22.57 13.62
C SER A 206 7.39 -21.77 14.92
N ASP A 207 7.70 -20.47 14.83
CA ASP A 207 7.83 -19.58 15.99
C ASP A 207 6.48 -19.20 16.61
N ILE A 208 5.37 -19.46 15.91
CA ILE A 208 4.02 -19.15 16.37
C ILE A 208 3.40 -20.40 16.97
N LYS A 209 3.25 -20.41 18.31
CA LYS A 209 2.58 -21.49 19.03
C LYS A 209 1.08 -21.31 18.90
N VAL A 210 0.43 -22.24 18.23
CA VAL A 210 -1.02 -22.36 18.20
C VAL A 210 -1.48 -23.06 19.47
N LYS A 211 -2.24 -22.35 20.32
CA LYS A 211 -2.96 -22.97 21.43
C LYS A 211 -4.35 -23.39 20.92
N ASN A 212 -4.70 -24.65 21.05
CA ASN A 212 -6.08 -25.08 20.85
C ASN A 212 -6.85 -24.75 22.14
N THR A 213 -7.68 -23.73 22.09
CA THR A 213 -8.52 -23.32 23.22
C THR A 213 -9.99 -23.32 22.78
N GLU A 214 -10.86 -23.76 23.69
CA GLU A 214 -12.31 -23.72 23.50
C GLU A 214 -12.92 -22.42 24.06
N ASP A 215 -12.12 -21.56 24.67
CA ASP A 215 -12.55 -20.27 25.21
C ASP A 215 -12.64 -19.23 24.08
N GLU A 216 -13.80 -18.60 23.89
CA GLU A 216 -14.05 -17.63 22.82
C GLU A 216 -13.18 -16.37 22.96
N VAL A 217 -12.86 -15.93 24.17
CA VAL A 217 -12.02 -14.76 24.44
C VAL A 217 -10.56 -15.08 24.10
N GLU A 218 -10.07 -16.23 24.54
CA GLU A 218 -8.72 -16.69 24.21
C GLU A 218 -8.58 -16.95 22.70
N ALA A 219 -9.62 -17.47 22.04
CA ALA A 219 -9.64 -17.68 20.60
C ALA A 219 -9.57 -16.35 19.82
N ALA A 220 -10.25 -15.30 20.28
CA ALA A 220 -10.21 -13.97 19.69
C ALA A 220 -8.85 -13.30 19.88
N GLU A 221 -8.21 -13.45 21.05
CA GLU A 221 -6.86 -12.98 21.33
C GLU A 221 -5.84 -13.70 20.44
N GLU A 222 -5.98 -15.01 20.28
CA GLU A 222 -5.11 -15.81 19.42
C GLU A 222 -5.25 -15.40 17.94
N GLU A 223 -6.46 -15.16 17.48
CA GLU A 223 -6.70 -14.66 16.12
C GLU A 223 -6.07 -13.28 15.91
N TYR A 224 -6.17 -12.39 16.89
CA TYR A 224 -5.52 -11.08 16.85
C TYR A 224 -3.99 -11.22 16.80
N GLU A 225 -3.42 -12.08 17.64
CA GLU A 225 -1.97 -12.36 17.63
C GLU A 225 -1.50 -12.94 16.28
N LYS A 226 -2.29 -13.84 15.68
CA LYS A 226 -2.01 -14.40 14.34
C LYS A 226 -2.00 -13.30 13.27
N LYS A 227 -2.94 -12.36 13.31
CA LYS A 227 -2.98 -11.21 12.39
C LYS A 227 -1.78 -10.28 12.56
N GLN A 228 -1.18 -10.21 13.75
CA GLN A 228 -0.03 -9.36 14.06
C GLN A 228 1.31 -10.12 14.01
N SER A 229 1.31 -11.37 13.59
CA SER A 229 2.52 -12.22 13.64
C SER A 229 3.67 -11.73 12.77
N TYR A 230 3.38 -10.98 11.69
CA TYR A 230 4.41 -10.35 10.87
C TYR A 230 5.29 -9.36 11.65
N LYS A 231 4.80 -8.77 12.74
CA LYS A 231 5.56 -7.82 13.58
C LYS A 231 6.71 -8.48 14.34
N LYS A 232 6.70 -9.80 14.49
CA LYS A 232 7.72 -10.57 15.22
C LYS A 232 8.95 -10.87 14.38
N HIS A 233 8.90 -10.61 13.08
CA HIS A 233 9.93 -10.98 12.12
C HIS A 233 10.33 -9.80 11.24
N SER A 234 11.60 -9.72 10.93
CA SER A 234 12.19 -8.74 10.02
C SER A 234 13.21 -9.46 9.13
N PRO A 235 13.36 -9.10 7.88
CA PRO A 235 12.57 -8.09 7.14
C PRO A 235 11.18 -8.61 6.74
N TYR A 236 10.32 -7.68 6.33
CA TYR A 236 9.10 -7.98 5.59
C TYR A 236 9.42 -8.17 4.11
N TYR A 237 8.80 -9.16 3.46
CA TYR A 237 9.00 -9.41 2.03
C TYR A 237 7.78 -9.01 1.22
N LEU A 238 7.97 -8.14 0.25
CA LEU A 238 6.97 -7.84 -0.78
C LEU A 238 7.40 -8.49 -2.09
N ILE A 239 6.58 -9.40 -2.59
CA ILE A 239 6.79 -10.07 -3.87
C ILE A 239 6.01 -9.31 -4.94
N ILE A 240 6.71 -8.72 -5.90
CA ILE A 240 6.13 -8.10 -7.09
C ILE A 240 6.32 -9.07 -8.26
N ASN A 241 5.23 -9.53 -8.82
CA ASN A 241 5.23 -10.51 -9.91
C ASN A 241 4.40 -9.98 -11.08
N ASP A 242 5.02 -9.82 -12.23
CA ASP A 242 4.36 -9.41 -13.48
C ASP A 242 4.13 -10.56 -14.47
N ASP A 243 4.43 -11.79 -14.06
CA ASP A 243 4.13 -13.00 -14.83
C ASP A 243 3.63 -14.13 -13.91
N TYR A 244 2.35 -14.04 -13.55
CA TYR A 244 1.72 -15.03 -12.69
C TYR A 244 1.74 -16.44 -13.26
N ASN A 245 1.52 -16.58 -14.56
CA ASN A 245 1.48 -17.88 -15.21
C ASN A 245 2.85 -18.61 -15.15
N LEU A 246 3.95 -17.87 -15.15
CA LEU A 246 5.29 -18.44 -14.98
C LEU A 246 5.56 -18.83 -13.52
N ALA A 247 5.07 -18.07 -12.55
CA ALA A 247 5.40 -18.24 -11.13
C ALA A 247 4.37 -19.05 -10.32
N LYS A 248 3.14 -19.20 -10.80
CA LYS A 248 2.00 -19.77 -10.05
C LYS A 248 2.21 -21.18 -9.51
N ASN A 249 3.04 -21.97 -10.18
CA ASN A 249 3.32 -23.35 -9.79
C ASN A 249 4.52 -23.48 -8.82
N SER A 250 5.17 -22.38 -8.47
CA SER A 250 6.22 -22.40 -7.47
C SER A 250 5.66 -22.71 -6.08
N SER A 251 6.40 -23.47 -5.28
CA SER A 251 5.95 -23.93 -3.96
C SER A 251 5.65 -22.78 -3.01
N PHE A 252 6.43 -21.71 -3.06
CA PHE A 252 6.25 -20.54 -2.18
C PHE A 252 4.97 -19.76 -2.53
N ILE A 253 4.71 -19.51 -3.81
CA ILE A 253 3.48 -18.81 -4.23
C ILE A 253 2.24 -19.64 -3.85
N ASP A 254 2.29 -20.94 -4.01
CA ASP A 254 1.21 -21.84 -3.58
C ASP A 254 0.97 -21.76 -2.06
N LEU A 255 2.04 -21.79 -1.25
CA LEU A 255 1.94 -21.60 0.19
C LEU A 255 1.32 -20.25 0.57
N LEU A 256 1.77 -19.18 -0.08
CA LEU A 256 1.33 -17.81 0.21
C LEU A 256 -0.14 -17.59 -0.12
N LEU A 257 -0.62 -18.19 -1.22
CA LEU A 257 -2.02 -18.08 -1.63
C LEU A 257 -2.98 -18.91 -0.76
N LYS A 258 -2.49 -19.94 -0.09
CA LYS A 258 -3.30 -20.83 0.76
C LYS A 258 -3.41 -20.38 2.21
N THR A 259 -2.51 -19.54 2.70
CA THR A 259 -2.52 -19.08 4.10
C THR A 259 -3.29 -17.79 4.29
N SER A 260 -4.06 -17.69 5.38
CA SER A 260 -4.68 -16.46 5.83
C SER A 260 -3.79 -15.66 6.79
N ILE A 261 -2.78 -16.30 7.38
CA ILE A 261 -1.88 -15.69 8.36
C ILE A 261 -0.78 -14.92 7.64
N ASN A 262 -0.48 -13.72 8.13
CA ASN A 262 0.62 -12.91 7.62
C ASN A 262 1.90 -13.14 8.43
N TYR A 263 2.83 -13.90 7.87
CA TYR A 263 4.16 -14.14 8.45
C TYR A 263 5.22 -13.14 7.96
N GLY A 264 4.81 -12.03 7.39
CA GLY A 264 5.70 -11.00 6.85
C GLY A 264 5.95 -11.14 5.35
N PHE A 265 4.93 -11.56 4.61
CA PHE A 265 4.97 -11.71 3.16
C PHE A 265 3.69 -11.13 2.56
N SER A 266 3.84 -10.24 1.58
CA SER A 266 2.75 -9.77 0.72
C SER A 266 3.06 -10.04 -0.74
N TYR A 267 2.01 -10.26 -1.51
CA TYR A 267 2.10 -10.61 -2.93
C TYR A 267 1.32 -9.59 -3.76
N LEU A 268 2.05 -8.90 -4.65
CA LEU A 268 1.51 -7.95 -5.61
C LEU A 268 1.68 -8.52 -7.01
N CYS A 269 0.59 -9.00 -7.59
CA CYS A 269 0.56 -9.61 -8.91
C CYS A 269 0.01 -8.63 -9.93
N ILE A 270 0.75 -8.44 -11.02
CA ILE A 270 0.42 -7.50 -12.09
C ILE A 270 0.19 -8.27 -13.37
N GLY A 271 -0.95 -8.04 -14.00
CA GLY A 271 -1.32 -8.65 -15.26
C GLY A 271 -2.10 -7.71 -16.16
N ASN A 272 -2.25 -8.08 -17.41
CA ASN A 272 -3.02 -7.31 -18.40
C ASN A 272 -4.50 -7.71 -18.41
N ARG A 273 -4.81 -8.89 -17.90
CA ARG A 273 -6.13 -9.50 -17.87
C ARG A 273 -6.36 -10.23 -16.56
N ILE A 274 -7.64 -10.40 -16.20
CA ILE A 274 -8.03 -11.04 -14.93
C ILE A 274 -7.49 -12.48 -14.76
N LYS A 275 -7.32 -13.22 -15.84
CA LYS A 275 -6.76 -14.58 -15.79
C LYS A 275 -5.24 -14.63 -15.60
N GLU A 276 -4.58 -13.48 -15.62
CA GLU A 276 -3.14 -13.33 -15.37
C GLU A 276 -2.82 -12.93 -13.93
N ILE A 277 -3.82 -12.94 -13.07
CA ILE A 277 -3.68 -12.71 -11.62
C ILE A 277 -4.39 -13.82 -10.85
N PRO A 278 -4.07 -14.03 -9.55
CA PRO A 278 -4.75 -15.04 -8.73
C PRO A 278 -6.26 -14.83 -8.67
N ASN A 279 -7.02 -15.94 -8.63
CA ASN A 279 -8.48 -15.89 -8.52
C ASN A 279 -8.96 -15.28 -7.20
N LYS A 280 -8.23 -15.49 -6.12
CA LYS A 280 -8.52 -14.94 -4.79
C LYS A 280 -7.50 -13.88 -4.44
N CYS A 281 -7.93 -12.63 -4.52
CA CYS A 281 -7.16 -11.51 -4.03
C CYS A 281 -7.95 -10.81 -2.91
N ASP A 282 -7.23 -10.28 -1.93
CA ASP A 282 -7.82 -9.42 -0.90
C ASP A 282 -8.25 -8.08 -1.50
N ALA A 283 -7.51 -7.61 -2.50
CA ALA A 283 -7.84 -6.43 -3.27
C ALA A 283 -7.49 -6.59 -4.75
N PHE A 284 -8.28 -5.96 -5.60
CA PHE A 284 -8.05 -5.79 -7.04
C PHE A 284 -7.95 -4.33 -7.39
N ILE A 285 -7.01 -4.00 -8.26
CA ILE A 285 -6.87 -2.66 -8.82
C ILE A 285 -6.99 -2.78 -10.34
N GLU A 286 -8.00 -2.14 -10.91
CA GLU A 286 -8.11 -1.98 -12.37
C GLU A 286 -7.63 -0.60 -12.76
N VAL A 287 -6.66 -0.54 -13.65
CA VAL A 287 -6.01 0.70 -14.08
C VAL A 287 -6.25 0.90 -15.56
N THR A 288 -6.91 2.00 -15.90
CA THR A 288 -6.98 2.53 -17.26
C THR A 288 -5.91 3.61 -17.46
N GLU A 289 -5.84 4.24 -18.62
CA GLU A 289 -4.86 5.30 -18.86
C GLU A 289 -4.99 6.50 -17.89
N LYS A 290 -6.23 6.87 -17.55
CA LYS A 290 -6.52 8.07 -16.74
C LYS A 290 -7.05 7.77 -15.36
N THR A 291 -7.75 6.68 -15.18
CA THR A 291 -8.46 6.35 -13.94
C THR A 291 -8.14 4.96 -13.46
N GLY A 292 -8.46 4.71 -12.21
CA GLY A 292 -8.36 3.39 -11.61
C GLY A 292 -9.49 3.13 -10.63
N THR A 293 -9.69 1.87 -10.32
CA THR A 293 -10.68 1.40 -9.35
C THR A 293 -10.04 0.37 -8.44
N ILE A 294 -10.20 0.55 -7.14
CA ILE A 294 -9.81 -0.42 -6.11
C ILE A 294 -11.06 -1.17 -5.67
N ILE A 295 -10.99 -2.48 -5.66
CA ILE A 295 -12.03 -3.35 -5.10
C ILE A 295 -11.39 -4.14 -3.96
N GLU A 296 -11.73 -3.80 -2.72
CA GLU A 296 -11.28 -4.51 -1.53
C GLU A 296 -12.34 -5.52 -1.10
N ASN A 297 -11.95 -6.78 -0.96
CA ASN A 297 -12.82 -7.83 -0.46
C ASN A 297 -12.78 -7.85 1.08
N LYS A 298 -13.88 -7.41 1.70
CA LYS A 298 -14.12 -7.51 3.15
C LYS A 298 -14.98 -8.75 3.43
N GLU A 299 -14.95 -9.26 4.66
CA GLU A 299 -15.68 -10.50 5.05
C GLU A 299 -17.15 -10.51 4.60
N ASP A 300 -17.86 -9.39 4.73
CA ASP A 300 -19.30 -9.28 4.43
C ASP A 300 -19.64 -8.30 3.29
N SER A 301 -18.65 -7.64 2.69
CA SER A 301 -18.90 -6.60 1.69
C SER A 301 -17.69 -6.35 0.78
N LYS A 302 -17.94 -5.63 -0.31
CA LYS A 302 -16.89 -5.10 -1.18
C LYS A 302 -16.82 -3.59 -1.02
N LYS A 303 -15.61 -3.06 -0.78
CA LYS A 303 -15.36 -1.63 -0.80
C LYS A 303 -14.78 -1.25 -2.17
N ILE A 304 -15.44 -0.33 -2.86
CA ILE A 304 -15.01 0.18 -4.16
C ILE A 304 -14.55 1.62 -4.01
N THR A 305 -13.33 1.91 -4.44
CA THR A 305 -12.76 3.25 -4.43
C THR A 305 -12.26 3.60 -5.83
N LYS A 306 -12.66 4.75 -6.34
CA LYS A 306 -12.22 5.26 -7.64
C LYS A 306 -11.17 6.35 -7.45
N PHE A 307 -10.22 6.44 -8.38
CA PHE A 307 -9.16 7.43 -8.35
C PHE A 307 -8.73 7.85 -9.76
N ASN A 308 -8.07 9.00 -9.83
CA ASN A 308 -7.34 9.42 -11.01
C ASN A 308 -5.90 8.94 -10.89
N ASN A 309 -5.41 8.23 -11.92
CA ASN A 309 -4.07 7.67 -11.91
C ASN A 309 -2.99 8.73 -11.79
N GLU A 310 -1.94 8.39 -11.06
CA GLU A 310 -0.68 9.11 -11.03
C GLU A 310 0.44 8.22 -11.54
N TYR A 311 1.18 8.72 -12.53
CA TYR A 311 2.43 8.12 -12.95
C TYR A 311 3.54 9.14 -12.76
N ALA A 312 4.68 8.71 -12.27
CA ALA A 312 5.89 9.51 -12.36
C ALA A 312 6.57 9.17 -13.69
N MET A 313 6.46 10.07 -14.64
CA MET A 313 7.15 9.99 -15.92
C MET A 313 8.60 10.44 -15.76
N ASN A 314 9.50 9.88 -16.58
CA ASN A 314 10.92 10.27 -16.62
C ASN A 314 11.67 10.08 -15.28
N ILE A 315 11.28 9.10 -14.49
CA ILE A 315 12.05 8.68 -13.31
C ILE A 315 13.25 7.85 -13.77
N ASP A 316 14.44 8.29 -13.41
CA ASP A 316 15.66 7.48 -13.57
C ASP A 316 15.80 6.52 -12.38
N MET A 317 15.24 5.33 -12.51
CA MET A 317 15.27 4.30 -11.47
C MET A 317 16.67 3.78 -11.19
N ARG A 318 17.58 3.81 -12.17
CA ARG A 318 18.97 3.39 -11.99
C ARG A 318 19.75 4.38 -11.15
N GLU A 319 19.56 5.69 -11.36
CA GLU A 319 20.12 6.73 -10.51
C GLU A 319 19.68 6.56 -9.06
N VAL A 320 18.37 6.37 -8.84
CA VAL A 320 17.79 6.13 -7.52
C VAL A 320 18.42 4.91 -6.86
N SER A 321 18.47 3.80 -7.57
CA SER A 321 19.02 2.54 -7.06
C SER A 321 20.47 2.67 -6.65
N ASN A 322 21.28 3.33 -7.47
CA ASN A 322 22.70 3.60 -7.17
C ASN A 322 22.87 4.50 -5.95
N LYS A 323 22.06 5.54 -5.83
CA LYS A 323 22.10 6.42 -4.65
C LYS A 323 21.72 5.69 -3.38
N LEU A 324 20.66 4.87 -3.40
CA LEU A 324 20.23 4.07 -2.26
C LEU A 324 21.27 3.02 -1.86
N ALA A 325 21.94 2.41 -2.83
CA ALA A 325 23.00 1.42 -2.58
C ALA A 325 24.20 2.01 -1.84
N ASN A 326 24.46 3.29 -1.99
CA ASN A 326 25.58 4.00 -1.34
C ASN A 326 25.25 4.56 0.05
N ILE A 327 24.02 4.36 0.52
CA ILE A 327 23.62 4.77 1.87
C ILE A 327 24.03 3.68 2.87
N PRO A 328 24.79 4.00 3.92
CA PRO A 328 25.11 3.03 4.96
C PRO A 328 23.86 2.53 5.66
N ILE A 329 23.67 1.22 5.71
CA ILE A 329 22.59 0.59 6.46
C ILE A 329 23.14 0.28 7.85
N MET A 330 22.56 0.93 8.88
CA MET A 330 22.87 0.63 10.27
C MET A 330 21.97 -0.52 10.71
N THR A 331 22.57 -1.69 10.92
CA THR A 331 21.87 -2.81 11.57
C THR A 331 21.73 -2.54 13.06
N LYS A 332 20.74 -3.16 13.74
CA LYS A 332 20.54 -3.04 15.20
C LYS A 332 21.76 -3.49 16.02
N ASP A 333 22.68 -4.22 15.40
CA ASP A 333 23.90 -4.80 16.03
C ASP A 333 25.18 -3.99 15.76
N GLY A 334 25.07 -2.77 15.22
CA GLY A 334 26.20 -1.88 14.97
C GLY A 334 26.64 -1.81 13.50
N LEU A 335 27.57 -0.91 13.21
CA LEU A 335 28.13 -0.66 11.90
C LEU A 335 28.74 -1.92 11.27
N SER A 336 28.25 -2.33 10.13
CA SER A 336 28.93 -3.28 9.25
C SER A 336 29.68 -2.55 8.15
#